data_ac24af364da9fbba7751ca072d49d8cf
#
_entry.id   ac24af364da9fbba7751ca072d49d8cf
#
_cell.length_a   1.000
_cell.length_b   1.000
_cell.length_c   1.000
_cell.angle_alpha   90.00
_cell.angle_beta   90.00
_cell.angle_gamma   90.00
#
_symmetry.space_group_name_H-M   'P 1'
#
loop_
_entity.id
_entity.type
_entity.pdbx_description
1 polymer ?
#
loop_
_entity_poly.entity_id
_entity_poly.type
_entity_poly.pdbx_seq_one_letter_code
_entity_poly.pdbx_strand_id
1 'polypeptide(L)'
;MKKYNLTAVMLLFTLALCAQTPQWESLFNGKNLKGWEKLNGTAEYKVANGEITGISKMGTPNTFLATKKMYADFILEFEFKVADGLNSGVQFRSNSLKEYMNGRVHGYQFEIDPSSRAWTGGIYDEARRGWLYPLTEYPSAQKAFKSGEWNKARIEAIGNSI
;
A
#
# COMPACT_ATOMS: atom_id res chain seq x y z
N MET A 1 42.01 -40.07 48.88
CA MET A 1 41.54 -38.84 48.23
C MET A 1 41.04 -39.17 46.82
N LYS A 2 39.72 -39.19 46.62
CA LYS A 2 39.12 -39.47 45.28
C LYS A 2 38.94 -38.14 44.56
N LYS A 3 39.58 -38.02 43.40
CA LYS A 3 39.42 -36.86 42.52
C LYS A 3 38.18 -37.07 41.63
N TYR A 4 37.20 -36.16 41.70
CA TYR A 4 36.04 -36.15 40.78
C TYR A 4 36.34 -35.19 39.62
N ASN A 5 36.40 -35.73 38.40
CA ASN A 5 36.44 -34.91 37.20
C ASN A 5 35.03 -34.48 36.84
N LEU A 6 34.76 -33.17 36.90
CA LEU A 6 33.49 -32.59 36.45
C LEU A 6 33.64 -32.25 34.99
N THR A 7 33.04 -33.07 34.11
CA THR A 7 32.96 -32.78 32.66
C THR A 7 31.70 -31.93 32.41
N ALA A 8 31.91 -30.65 32.13
CA ALA A 8 30.83 -29.75 31.74
C ALA A 8 30.44 -30.03 30.28
N VAL A 9 29.23 -30.54 30.06
CA VAL A 9 28.65 -30.68 28.73
C VAL A 9 27.96 -29.36 28.37
N MET A 10 28.58 -28.62 27.43
CA MET A 10 28.06 -27.37 26.91
C MET A 10 27.09 -27.71 25.78
N LEU A 11 25.78 -27.61 26.03
CA LEU A 11 24.72 -27.81 25.03
C LEU A 11 24.64 -26.54 24.17
N LEU A 12 25.15 -26.58 22.96
CA LEU A 12 24.97 -25.54 21.95
C LEU A 12 23.56 -25.65 21.39
N PHE A 13 22.65 -24.78 21.83
CA PHE A 13 21.36 -24.57 21.18
C PHE A 13 21.59 -23.74 19.90
N THR A 14 21.64 -24.36 18.75
CA THR A 14 21.56 -23.69 17.46
C THR A 14 20.10 -23.29 17.22
N LEU A 15 19.76 -22.03 17.43
CA LEU A 15 18.52 -21.44 16.95
C LEU A 15 18.58 -21.39 15.42
N ALA A 16 17.95 -22.34 14.76
CA ALA A 16 17.68 -22.25 13.33
C ALA A 16 16.65 -21.13 13.12
N LEU A 17 17.08 -19.94 12.71
CA LEU A 17 16.21 -18.94 12.14
C LEU A 17 15.65 -19.52 10.83
N CYS A 18 14.48 -20.13 10.87
CA CYS A 18 13.71 -20.39 9.67
C CYS A 18 13.30 -19.04 9.09
N ALA A 19 14.00 -18.58 8.08
CA ALA A 19 13.52 -17.51 7.22
C ALA A 19 12.22 -17.99 6.58
N GLN A 20 11.07 -17.50 7.07
CA GLN A 20 9.79 -17.78 6.45
C GLN A 20 9.80 -17.12 5.07
N THR A 21 9.64 -17.91 4.03
CA THR A 21 9.38 -17.37 2.69
C THR A 21 8.11 -16.53 2.73
N PRO A 22 8.09 -15.31 2.18
CA PRO A 22 6.91 -14.48 2.15
C PRO A 22 5.74 -15.24 1.53
N GLN A 23 4.67 -15.40 2.29
CA GLN A 23 3.46 -16.03 1.77
C GLN A 23 2.58 -14.95 1.16
N TRP A 24 2.40 -14.98 -0.16
CA TRP A 24 1.53 -14.05 -0.87
C TRP A 24 0.06 -14.40 -0.67
N GLU A 25 -0.75 -13.37 -0.36
CA GLU A 25 -2.21 -13.43 -0.27
C GLU A 25 -2.79 -12.51 -1.36
N SER A 26 -3.72 -13.03 -2.16
CA SER A 26 -4.45 -12.18 -3.11
C SER A 26 -5.50 -11.36 -2.38
N LEU A 27 -5.42 -10.04 -2.49
CA LEU A 27 -6.40 -9.11 -1.90
C LEU A 27 -7.72 -9.08 -2.70
N PHE A 28 -7.66 -9.40 -3.99
CA PHE A 28 -8.80 -9.38 -4.89
C PHE A 28 -9.03 -10.76 -5.51
N ASN A 29 -10.26 -11.22 -5.48
CA ASN A 29 -10.63 -12.56 -5.95
C ASN A 29 -10.94 -12.62 -7.47
N GLY A 30 -10.77 -11.51 -8.20
CA GLY A 30 -11.06 -11.40 -9.63
C GLY A 30 -12.54 -11.36 -10.00
N LYS A 31 -13.47 -11.42 -9.03
CA LYS A 31 -14.90 -11.61 -9.31
C LYS A 31 -15.82 -10.56 -8.68
N ASN A 32 -15.51 -10.12 -7.48
CA ASN A 32 -16.35 -9.16 -6.74
C ASN A 32 -15.56 -8.46 -5.64
N LEU A 33 -16.17 -7.45 -5.01
CA LEU A 33 -15.56 -6.66 -3.95
C LEU A 33 -15.79 -7.25 -2.54
N LYS A 34 -15.95 -8.56 -2.41
CA LYS A 34 -16.03 -9.20 -1.09
C LYS A 34 -14.71 -8.99 -0.32
N GLY A 35 -14.79 -8.50 0.90
CA GLY A 35 -13.62 -8.15 1.72
C GLY A 35 -13.17 -6.69 1.55
N TRP A 36 -13.88 -5.92 0.73
CA TRP A 36 -13.66 -4.49 0.52
C TRP A 36 -14.85 -3.67 1.03
N GLU A 37 -14.61 -2.40 1.31
CA GLU A 37 -15.63 -1.43 1.64
C GLU A 37 -15.32 -0.07 1.01
N LYS A 38 -16.36 0.71 0.74
CA LYS A 38 -16.22 2.06 0.21
C LYS A 38 -16.28 3.08 1.34
N LEU A 39 -15.30 3.97 1.39
CA LEU A 39 -15.19 5.03 2.38
C LEU A 39 -15.27 6.40 1.73
N ASN A 40 -15.80 7.35 2.47
CA ASN A 40 -15.97 8.77 2.15
C ASN A 40 -16.88 9.03 0.94
N GLY A 41 -16.38 9.58 -0.17
CA GLY A 41 -17.18 10.09 -1.28
C GLY A 41 -18.17 9.12 -1.94
N THR A 42 -18.66 9.51 -3.12
CA THR A 42 -19.76 8.79 -3.81
C THR A 42 -19.38 8.27 -5.19
N ALA A 43 -18.08 8.24 -5.52
CA ALA A 43 -17.60 7.58 -6.73
C ALA A 43 -17.92 6.08 -6.72
N GLU A 44 -17.94 5.47 -7.88
CA GLU A 44 -18.32 4.07 -8.03
C GLU A 44 -17.09 3.17 -8.25
N TYR A 45 -17.23 1.93 -7.83
CA TYR A 45 -16.28 0.85 -8.16
C TYR A 45 -17.03 -0.30 -8.79
N LYS A 46 -16.49 -0.84 -9.87
CA LYS A 46 -17.03 -1.99 -10.60
C LYS A 46 -15.96 -3.07 -10.76
N VAL A 47 -16.43 -4.30 -10.91
CA VAL A 47 -15.56 -5.42 -11.26
C VAL A 47 -15.97 -5.91 -12.64
N ALA A 48 -15.02 -5.94 -13.56
CA ALA A 48 -15.20 -6.48 -14.90
C ALA A 48 -13.86 -7.05 -15.39
N ASN A 49 -13.89 -8.14 -16.13
CA ASN A 49 -12.70 -8.77 -16.74
C ASN A 49 -11.57 -9.09 -15.73
N GLY A 50 -11.91 -9.39 -14.47
CA GLY A 50 -10.91 -9.64 -13.44
C GLY A 50 -10.24 -8.40 -12.87
N GLU A 51 -10.76 -7.21 -13.15
CA GLU A 51 -10.20 -5.92 -12.73
C GLU A 51 -11.18 -5.15 -11.84
N ILE A 52 -10.64 -4.34 -10.93
CA ILE A 52 -11.39 -3.32 -10.18
C ILE A 52 -11.26 -2.01 -10.93
N THR A 53 -12.38 -1.44 -11.36
CA THR A 53 -12.44 -0.14 -12.01
C THR A 53 -13.09 0.89 -11.09
N GLY A 54 -12.35 1.93 -10.71
CA GLY A 54 -12.89 3.14 -10.08
C GLY A 54 -13.37 4.13 -11.12
N ILE A 55 -14.56 4.69 -10.91
CA ILE A 55 -15.19 5.68 -11.79
C ILE A 55 -15.27 7.00 -11.02
N SER A 56 -14.43 7.96 -11.42
CA SER A 56 -14.41 9.27 -10.78
C SER A 56 -15.75 10.00 -10.88
N LYS A 57 -16.06 10.81 -9.86
CA LYS A 57 -17.26 11.62 -9.83
C LYS A 57 -16.91 13.02 -9.35
N MET A 58 -17.20 14.01 -10.17
CA MET A 58 -16.98 15.42 -9.81
C MET A 58 -17.96 15.89 -8.73
N GLY A 59 -17.54 16.89 -7.95
CA GLY A 59 -18.39 17.51 -6.91
C GLY A 59 -18.62 16.62 -5.69
N THR A 60 -17.81 15.60 -5.47
CA THR A 60 -17.83 14.73 -4.29
C THR A 60 -16.45 14.70 -3.64
N PRO A 61 -16.34 14.47 -2.32
CA PRO A 61 -15.07 14.17 -1.70
C PRO A 61 -14.38 12.95 -2.33
N ASN A 62 -13.07 12.81 -2.12
CA ASN A 62 -12.35 11.63 -2.51
C ASN A 62 -13.05 10.37 -2.00
N THR A 63 -13.09 9.35 -2.84
CA THR A 63 -13.70 8.06 -2.51
C THR A 63 -12.62 7.00 -2.50
N PHE A 64 -12.62 6.18 -1.46
CA PHE A 64 -11.61 5.13 -1.27
C PHE A 64 -12.28 3.76 -1.26
N LEU A 65 -11.65 2.79 -1.90
CA LEU A 65 -11.99 1.39 -1.78
C LEU A 65 -10.95 0.74 -0.86
N ALA A 66 -11.37 0.39 0.35
CA ALA A 66 -10.48 -0.10 1.40
C ALA A 66 -10.69 -1.59 1.68
N THR A 67 -9.61 -2.29 2.02
CA THR A 67 -9.71 -3.64 2.58
C THR A 67 -10.32 -3.59 3.98
N LYS A 68 -11.26 -4.50 4.27
CA LYS A 68 -11.80 -4.65 5.64
C LYS A 68 -10.77 -5.23 6.61
N LYS A 69 -9.84 -6.02 6.10
CA LYS A 69 -8.71 -6.56 6.88
C LYS A 69 -7.64 -5.50 7.04
N MET A 70 -7.10 -5.40 8.25
CA MET A 70 -5.98 -4.51 8.57
C MET A 70 -4.66 -5.26 8.42
N TYR A 71 -3.62 -4.54 8.00
CA TYR A 71 -2.27 -5.07 7.80
C TYR A 71 -1.28 -4.18 8.54
N ALA A 72 -0.36 -4.77 9.30
CA ALA A 72 0.70 -4.05 10.01
C ALA A 72 1.93 -3.90 9.11
N ASP A 73 2.77 -4.92 9.07
CA ASP A 73 3.92 -5.00 8.18
C ASP A 73 3.54 -5.80 6.94
N PHE A 74 3.84 -5.28 5.77
CA PHE A 74 3.47 -5.92 4.51
C PHE A 74 4.36 -5.51 3.35
N ILE A 75 4.32 -6.33 2.32
CA ILE A 75 4.74 -5.99 0.97
C ILE A 75 3.49 -6.08 0.10
N LEU A 76 3.16 -5.01 -0.61
CA LEU A 76 2.03 -4.94 -1.53
C LEU A 76 2.55 -4.79 -2.95
N GLU A 77 2.18 -5.72 -3.83
CA GLU A 77 2.39 -5.61 -5.26
C GLU A 77 1.05 -5.45 -5.97
N PHE A 78 1.00 -4.54 -6.92
CA PHE A 78 -0.22 -4.28 -7.68
C PHE A 78 0.09 -3.74 -9.07
N GLU A 79 -0.87 -3.93 -9.96
CA GLU A 79 -0.86 -3.30 -11.27
C GLU A 79 -1.96 -2.24 -11.32
N PHE A 80 -1.68 -1.14 -12.00
CA PHE A 80 -2.66 -0.08 -12.18
C PHE A 80 -2.55 0.57 -13.56
N LYS A 81 -3.69 1.04 -14.03
CA LYS A 81 -3.81 1.88 -15.21
C LYS A 81 -4.78 3.01 -14.92
N VAL A 82 -4.45 4.22 -15.27
CA VAL A 82 -5.28 5.40 -15.06
C VAL A 82 -5.51 6.12 -16.38
N ALA A 83 -6.69 6.69 -16.53
CA ALA A 83 -7.01 7.52 -17.69
C ALA A 83 -6.19 8.82 -17.67
N ASP A 84 -5.95 9.39 -18.83
CA ASP A 84 -5.20 10.63 -18.96
C ASP A 84 -5.82 11.76 -18.12
N GLY A 85 -4.95 12.44 -17.36
CA GLY A 85 -5.33 13.53 -16.48
C GLY A 85 -6.10 13.14 -15.21
N LEU A 86 -6.38 11.85 -14.99
CA LEU A 86 -7.07 11.37 -13.79
C LEU A 86 -6.08 11.09 -12.66
N ASN A 87 -6.05 11.95 -11.64
CA ASN A 87 -5.29 11.70 -10.41
C ASN A 87 -5.92 10.59 -9.57
N SER A 88 -5.08 9.74 -8.98
CA SER A 88 -5.48 8.65 -8.11
C SER A 88 -4.37 8.33 -7.09
N GLY A 89 -4.49 7.23 -6.36
CA GLY A 89 -3.46 6.78 -5.43
C GLY A 89 -3.84 5.51 -4.71
N VAL A 90 -2.86 4.92 -4.04
CA VAL A 90 -3.05 3.75 -3.18
C VAL A 90 -2.69 4.14 -1.74
N GLN A 91 -3.69 4.18 -0.88
CA GLN A 91 -3.53 4.45 0.55
C GLN A 91 -2.96 3.23 1.27
N PHE A 92 -2.03 3.46 2.18
CA PHE A 92 -1.48 2.43 3.04
C PHE A 92 -1.15 2.98 4.43
N ARG A 93 -1.22 2.13 5.44
CA ARG A 93 -1.10 2.54 6.86
C ARG A 93 -2.01 3.76 7.17
N SER A 94 -3.20 3.73 6.60
CA SER A 94 -4.18 4.79 6.66
C SER A 94 -5.35 4.40 7.56
N ASN A 95 -6.07 5.40 8.04
CA ASN A 95 -7.22 5.24 8.91
C ASN A 95 -8.42 6.06 8.39
N SER A 96 -9.63 5.71 8.90
CA SER A 96 -10.86 6.46 8.70
C SER A 96 -11.59 6.51 10.05
N LEU A 97 -11.04 7.28 10.99
CA LEU A 97 -11.55 7.39 12.36
C LEU A 97 -12.66 8.43 12.41
N LYS A 98 -13.79 8.08 13.02
CA LYS A 98 -14.99 8.96 13.10
C LYS A 98 -14.66 10.33 13.73
N GLU A 99 -13.79 10.34 14.73
CA GLU A 99 -13.34 11.54 15.45
C GLU A 99 -12.36 12.40 14.63
N TYR A 100 -11.78 11.89 13.57
CA TYR A 100 -10.90 12.64 12.68
C TYR A 100 -11.66 13.11 11.44
N MET A 101 -11.95 14.40 11.34
CA MET A 101 -12.64 15.04 10.22
C MET A 101 -13.86 14.24 9.71
N ASN A 102 -14.70 13.74 10.65
CA ASN A 102 -15.89 12.92 10.38
C ASN A 102 -15.61 11.65 9.58
N GLY A 103 -14.51 10.96 9.87
CA GLY A 103 -14.16 9.70 9.21
C GLY A 103 -13.42 9.88 7.89
N ARG A 104 -12.85 11.06 7.63
CA ARG A 104 -12.03 11.27 6.45
C ARG A 104 -10.83 10.30 6.45
N VAL A 105 -10.63 9.59 5.35
CA VAL A 105 -9.45 8.76 5.15
C VAL A 105 -8.21 9.64 5.21
N HIS A 106 -7.23 9.21 5.99
CA HIS A 106 -5.99 9.95 6.21
C HIS A 106 -4.82 8.99 6.42
N GLY A 107 -3.67 9.35 5.91
CA GLY A 107 -2.46 8.53 6.01
C GLY A 107 -1.61 8.56 4.74
N TYR A 108 -0.67 7.65 4.65
CA TYR A 108 0.26 7.61 3.52
C TYR A 108 -0.42 7.17 2.23
N GLN A 109 -0.02 7.78 1.14
CA GLN A 109 -0.50 7.48 -0.22
C GLN A 109 0.69 7.29 -1.16
N PHE A 110 0.76 6.16 -1.83
CA PHE A 110 1.48 6.03 -3.08
C PHE A 110 0.70 6.83 -4.12
N GLU A 111 1.27 7.90 -4.58
CA GLU A 111 0.60 8.81 -5.51
C GLU A 111 0.55 8.26 -6.92
N ILE A 112 -0.56 8.47 -7.63
CA ILE A 112 -0.71 8.23 -9.06
C ILE A 112 -1.06 9.57 -9.70
N ASP A 113 -0.04 10.26 -10.19
CA ASP A 113 -0.13 11.61 -10.75
C ASP A 113 0.29 11.63 -12.22
N PRO A 114 -0.66 11.53 -13.17
CA PRO A 114 -0.38 11.56 -14.60
C PRO A 114 -0.17 12.98 -15.15
N SER A 115 -0.18 14.00 -14.30
CA SER A 115 0.05 15.38 -14.71
C SER A 115 1.51 15.61 -15.16
N SER A 116 1.79 16.79 -15.68
CA SER A 116 3.15 17.20 -16.08
C SER A 116 4.16 17.22 -14.92
N ARG A 117 3.71 17.20 -13.66
CA ARG A 117 4.60 17.03 -12.49
C ARG A 117 5.27 15.65 -12.48
N ALA A 118 4.58 14.63 -13.02
CA ALA A 118 5.08 13.26 -13.11
C ALA A 118 5.52 12.70 -11.73
N TRP A 119 4.69 12.87 -10.70
CA TRP A 119 5.01 12.42 -9.33
C TRP A 119 4.40 11.08 -8.95
N THR A 120 4.01 10.27 -9.95
CA THR A 120 3.56 8.89 -9.72
C THR A 120 4.67 8.07 -9.04
N GLY A 121 4.36 7.48 -7.89
CA GLY A 121 5.32 6.81 -7.01
C GLY A 121 5.85 7.67 -5.87
N GLY A 122 5.54 8.96 -5.86
CA GLY A 122 5.79 9.85 -4.73
C GLY A 122 4.91 9.50 -3.53
N ILE A 123 5.30 9.94 -2.34
CA ILE A 123 4.54 9.74 -1.09
C ILE A 123 3.84 11.03 -0.71
N TYR A 124 2.52 10.94 -0.67
CA TYR A 124 1.63 11.99 -0.16
C TYR A 124 1.05 11.55 1.19
N ASP A 125 0.74 12.47 2.06
CA ASP A 125 0.10 12.21 3.36
C ASP A 125 -1.32 12.80 3.35
N GLU A 126 -2.28 11.99 2.89
CA GLU A 126 -3.67 12.38 2.69
C GLU A 126 -4.29 12.94 3.96
N ALA A 127 -4.92 14.09 3.83
CA ALA A 127 -5.61 14.81 4.90
C ALA A 127 -4.78 15.12 6.16
N ARG A 128 -3.43 15.08 6.06
CA ARG A 128 -2.50 15.41 7.15
C ARG A 128 -1.44 16.41 6.70
N ARG A 129 -0.23 15.93 6.31
CA ARG A 129 0.96 16.77 6.06
C ARG A 129 1.16 17.15 4.60
N GLY A 130 0.43 16.51 3.66
CA GLY A 130 0.63 16.73 2.24
C GLY A 130 1.85 15.97 1.70
N TRP A 131 2.61 16.57 0.79
CA TRP A 131 3.75 15.92 0.16
C TRP A 131 4.88 15.64 1.15
N LEU A 132 5.25 14.35 1.28
CA LEU A 132 6.39 13.89 2.08
C LEU A 132 7.59 13.57 1.20
N TYR A 133 7.35 13.01 0.01
CA TYR A 133 8.38 12.59 -0.91
C TYR A 133 7.95 12.87 -2.36
N PRO A 134 8.01 14.12 -2.80
CA PRO A 134 7.79 14.46 -4.21
C PRO A 134 8.99 13.97 -5.04
N LEU A 135 8.78 13.68 -6.33
CA LEU A 135 9.84 13.14 -7.18
C LEU A 135 10.70 14.21 -7.86
N THR A 136 10.68 15.44 -7.39
CA THR A 136 11.50 16.56 -7.95
C THR A 136 12.99 16.25 -8.00
N GLU A 137 13.51 15.58 -6.96
CA GLU A 137 14.91 15.20 -6.84
C GLU A 137 15.26 13.89 -7.59
N TYR A 138 14.27 13.26 -8.23
CA TYR A 138 14.41 11.96 -8.86
C TYR A 138 13.89 11.91 -10.30
N PRO A 139 14.54 12.61 -11.25
CA PRO A 139 14.07 12.72 -12.63
C PRO A 139 13.95 11.37 -13.37
N SER A 140 14.72 10.38 -12.97
CA SER A 140 14.61 9.02 -13.53
C SER A 140 13.32 8.31 -13.08
N ALA A 141 12.93 8.50 -11.82
CA ALA A 141 11.68 7.96 -11.28
C ALA A 141 10.44 8.62 -11.92
N GLN A 142 10.50 9.91 -12.22
CA GLN A 142 9.43 10.62 -12.93
C GLN A 142 9.12 10.02 -14.31
N LYS A 143 10.08 9.34 -14.94
CA LYS A 143 9.92 8.69 -16.26
C LYS A 143 9.41 7.26 -16.16
N ALA A 144 9.27 6.69 -14.97
CA ALA A 144 8.88 5.29 -14.80
C ALA A 144 7.40 5.06 -15.14
N PHE A 145 6.53 6.02 -14.84
CA PHE A 145 5.11 5.94 -15.11
C PHE A 145 4.82 6.07 -16.63
N LYS A 146 3.93 5.20 -17.11
CA LYS A 146 3.45 5.19 -18.50
C LYS A 146 1.95 5.46 -18.52
N SER A 147 1.56 6.63 -19.06
CA SER A 147 0.15 7.00 -19.18
C SER A 147 -0.60 6.07 -20.12
N GLY A 148 -1.83 5.69 -19.75
CA GLY A 148 -2.68 4.83 -20.57
C GLY A 148 -2.26 3.35 -20.63
N GLU A 149 -1.14 2.97 -20.03
CA GLU A 149 -0.66 1.59 -19.96
C GLU A 149 -0.82 0.99 -18.55
N TRP A 150 -0.71 -0.34 -18.46
CA TRP A 150 -0.58 -1.02 -17.18
C TRP A 150 0.82 -0.79 -16.60
N ASN A 151 0.86 -0.30 -15.38
CA ASN A 151 2.05 -0.05 -14.60
C ASN A 151 2.10 -1.01 -13.41
N LYS A 152 3.29 -1.47 -13.04
CA LYS A 152 3.51 -2.28 -11.85
C LYS A 152 4.08 -1.42 -10.74
N ALA A 153 3.59 -1.61 -9.53
CA ALA A 153 4.10 -0.94 -8.34
C ALA A 153 4.26 -1.92 -7.19
N ARG A 154 5.16 -1.57 -6.28
CA ARG A 154 5.45 -2.30 -5.05
C ARG A 154 5.61 -1.30 -3.90
N ILE A 155 4.94 -1.57 -2.80
CA ILE A 155 5.06 -0.84 -1.54
C ILE A 155 5.58 -1.82 -0.49
N GLU A 156 6.67 -1.47 0.16
CA GLU A 156 7.17 -2.18 1.34
C GLU A 156 6.96 -1.30 2.57
N ALA A 157 6.25 -1.82 3.55
CA ALA A 157 5.96 -1.11 4.79
C ALA A 157 6.28 -2.05 5.97
N ILE A 158 7.53 -1.97 6.46
CA ILE A 158 8.08 -2.89 7.47
C ILE A 158 8.62 -2.06 8.65
N GLY A 159 8.13 -2.33 9.86
CA GLY A 159 8.48 -1.54 11.04
C GLY A 159 8.20 -0.06 10.81
N ASN A 160 9.19 0.79 10.94
CA ASN A 160 9.08 2.24 10.71
C ASN A 160 9.52 2.68 9.31
N SER A 161 9.84 1.74 8.42
CA SER A 161 10.31 2.03 7.06
C SER A 161 9.19 1.88 6.03
N ILE A 162 9.25 2.71 5.02
CA ILE A 162 8.41 2.68 3.83
C ILE A 162 9.36 2.78 2.63
#